data_f24678fe8b3642c7a2c14c8ed31c2709
#
_entry.id   f24678fe8b3642c7a2c14c8ed31c2709
#
_cell.length_a   1.000
_cell.length_b   1.000
_cell.length_c   1.000
_cell.angle_alpha   90.00
_cell.angle_beta   90.00
_cell.angle_gamma   90.00
#
_symmetry.space_group_name_H-M   'P 1'
#
loop_
_entity.id
_entity.type
_entity.pdbx_description
1 polymer ?
#
loop_
_entity_poly.entity_id
_entity_poly.type
_entity_poly.pdbx_seq_one_letter_code
_entity_poly.pdbx_strand_id
1 'polypeptide(L)'
;MKNKKDELFEVSKKEAFLQKLKGTKGNYKRYTASPLRYGGGKSLAVGNIIELIPKNITKIVSPFIGGGSIEIALAKELQIEVVAYDIFDLLVNYWQVQINNPQLLYQKLLALEPTKEEYERIKNILKQHWNKIDGYDYGLDNLEAATYYYYNMQLSYGPGFLGWMSSIYTNKDRYLKTIEKVRDFNITNLRVYCKSFEESLPIHRNNFLYLDPPYYLDGDSKMFKGIYPMRNFPIHHNGFKHEKLADLLKEHKGGFILSYNDCSFVREAYKDFEIKEIKWQYTMGQGETRIGKNRLERDFDNTNIKSSHELLIIGERIL
;
A
#
# COMPACT_ATOMS: atom_id res chain seq x y z
N MET A 1 9.85 53.94 5.61
CA MET A 1 9.35 53.26 4.43
C MET A 1 9.93 51.86 4.42
N LYS A 2 9.22 50.82 4.94
CA LYS A 2 9.67 49.43 4.91
C LYS A 2 9.35 48.87 3.55
N ASN A 3 10.36 48.24 2.90
CA ASN A 3 10.28 47.64 1.58
C ASN A 3 9.28 46.47 1.58
N LYS A 4 8.25 46.62 0.76
CA LYS A 4 7.21 45.62 0.42
C LYS A 4 7.71 44.62 -0.65
N LYS A 5 8.92 44.10 -0.59
CA LYS A 5 9.49 43.31 -1.70
C LYS A 5 10.06 41.94 -1.32
N ASP A 6 9.79 41.39 -0.15
CA ASP A 6 10.30 40.05 0.22
C ASP A 6 9.25 39.16 0.91
N GLU A 7 7.97 39.20 0.50
CA GLU A 7 7.10 38.06 0.68
C GLU A 7 7.37 37.04 -0.46
N LEU A 8 8.51 36.39 -0.39
CA LEU A 8 8.73 35.13 -1.08
C LEU A 8 7.66 34.15 -0.61
N PHE A 9 6.72 33.83 -1.48
CA PHE A 9 5.73 32.78 -1.26
C PHE A 9 6.49 31.48 -0.94
N GLU A 10 6.58 31.12 0.32
CA GLU A 10 7.16 29.86 0.73
C GLU A 10 6.24 28.74 0.24
N VAL A 11 6.68 28.07 -0.84
CA VAL A 11 5.94 26.95 -1.44
C VAL A 11 5.79 25.87 -0.40
N SER A 12 4.56 25.50 -0.05
CA SER A 12 4.32 24.46 0.94
C SER A 12 4.96 23.14 0.51
N LYS A 13 5.40 22.30 1.48
CA LYS A 13 5.98 20.97 1.22
C LYS A 13 5.07 20.15 0.31
N LYS A 14 3.75 20.23 0.51
CA LYS A 14 2.75 19.58 -0.33
C LYS A 14 2.81 20.07 -1.78
N GLU A 15 2.83 21.37 -2.01
CA GLU A 15 2.88 21.96 -3.35
C GLU A 15 4.19 21.61 -4.07
N ALA A 16 5.32 21.71 -3.36
CA ALA A 16 6.63 21.32 -3.88
C ALA A 16 6.67 19.83 -4.28
N PHE A 17 6.12 18.95 -3.45
CA PHE A 17 6.03 17.53 -3.74
C PHE A 17 5.13 17.24 -4.94
N LEU A 18 3.95 17.80 -5.00
CA LEU A 18 3.03 17.64 -6.14
C LEU A 18 3.65 18.13 -7.44
N GLN A 19 4.40 19.23 -7.42
CA GLN A 19 5.14 19.71 -8.60
C GLN A 19 6.17 18.68 -9.09
N LYS A 20 6.92 18.05 -8.20
CA LYS A 20 7.87 16.97 -8.58
C LYS A 20 7.18 15.77 -9.21
N LEU A 21 5.97 15.46 -8.76
CA LEU A 21 5.18 14.34 -9.27
C LEU A 21 4.46 14.66 -10.58
N LYS A 22 4.29 15.94 -10.96
CA LYS A 22 3.61 16.28 -12.21
C LYS A 22 4.27 15.61 -13.41
N GLY A 23 3.45 14.89 -14.17
CA GLY A 23 3.80 14.28 -15.43
C GLY A 23 3.29 15.07 -16.62
N THR A 24 3.34 14.46 -17.79
CA THR A 24 2.73 15.01 -18.99
C THR A 24 1.21 14.90 -18.96
N LYS A 25 0.49 15.82 -19.60
CA LYS A 25 -0.98 15.79 -19.75
C LYS A 25 -1.77 15.83 -18.42
N GLY A 26 -1.24 16.48 -17.38
CA GLY A 26 -1.95 16.65 -16.11
C GLY A 26 -1.95 15.41 -15.19
N ASN A 27 -1.31 14.33 -15.57
CA ASN A 27 -1.21 13.11 -14.75
C ASN A 27 -0.02 13.20 -13.78
N TYR A 28 -0.08 12.44 -12.68
CA TYR A 28 1.04 12.27 -11.77
C TYR A 28 1.92 11.08 -12.16
N LYS A 29 3.22 11.24 -11.96
CA LYS A 29 4.19 10.15 -12.09
C LYS A 29 4.04 9.17 -10.94
N ARG A 30 4.45 7.93 -11.17
CA ARG A 30 4.51 6.91 -10.12
C ARG A 30 5.47 7.32 -9.00
N TYR A 31 5.02 7.24 -7.76
CA TYR A 31 5.85 7.38 -6.58
C TYR A 31 6.46 6.02 -6.20
N THR A 32 7.77 5.92 -6.13
CA THR A 32 8.49 4.64 -6.00
C THR A 32 9.36 4.54 -4.75
N ALA A 33 9.05 5.31 -3.70
CA ALA A 33 9.85 5.34 -2.47
C ALA A 33 9.62 4.13 -1.55
N SER A 34 8.51 3.40 -1.70
CA SER A 34 8.32 2.18 -0.92
C SER A 34 9.37 1.12 -1.32
N PRO A 35 10.09 0.53 -0.35
CA PRO A 35 11.00 -0.58 -0.61
C PRO A 35 10.24 -1.88 -0.92
N LEU A 36 9.00 -2.01 -0.45
CA LEU A 36 8.19 -3.21 -0.57
C LEU A 36 7.32 -3.19 -1.83
N ARG A 37 7.37 -4.24 -2.61
CA ARG A 37 6.35 -4.52 -3.64
C ARG A 37 5.11 -5.08 -2.95
N TYR A 38 3.95 -4.48 -3.24
CA TYR A 38 2.70 -4.91 -2.63
C TYR A 38 1.56 -4.86 -3.66
N GLY A 39 0.69 -5.89 -3.63
CA GLY A 39 -0.48 -5.94 -4.49
C GLY A 39 -1.49 -4.86 -4.09
N GLY A 40 -2.11 -4.21 -5.07
CA GLY A 40 -3.04 -3.11 -4.79
C GLY A 40 -2.38 -1.79 -4.37
N GLY A 41 -1.04 -1.73 -4.29
CA GLY A 41 -0.33 -0.54 -3.82
C GLY A 41 -0.61 0.72 -4.65
N LYS A 42 -0.85 1.84 -3.97
CA LYS A 42 -1.31 3.12 -4.53
C LYS A 42 -0.20 4.01 -5.14
N SER A 43 0.91 3.41 -5.58
CA SER A 43 2.07 4.17 -6.08
C SER A 43 1.77 5.13 -7.25
N LEU A 44 0.74 4.85 -8.06
CA LEU A 44 0.27 5.72 -9.15
C LEU A 44 -0.75 6.76 -8.68
N ALA A 45 -1.42 6.52 -7.57
CA ALA A 45 -2.46 7.36 -7.02
C ALA A 45 -1.94 8.39 -6.01
N VAL A 46 -0.65 8.32 -5.63
CA VAL A 46 -0.07 9.17 -4.58
C VAL A 46 -0.35 10.65 -4.83
N GLY A 47 -0.10 11.15 -6.05
CA GLY A 47 -0.36 12.56 -6.36
C GLY A 47 -1.82 12.96 -6.15
N ASN A 48 -2.74 12.17 -6.67
CA ASN A 48 -4.18 12.44 -6.57
C ASN A 48 -4.67 12.41 -5.11
N ILE A 49 -4.19 11.45 -4.31
CA ILE A 49 -4.57 11.34 -2.90
C ILE A 49 -3.95 12.48 -2.09
N ILE A 50 -2.66 12.77 -2.27
CA ILE A 50 -1.98 13.86 -1.57
C ILE A 50 -2.62 15.23 -1.90
N GLU A 51 -3.10 15.43 -3.12
CA GLU A 51 -3.80 16.66 -3.51
C GLU A 51 -5.02 16.92 -2.63
N LEU A 52 -5.72 15.87 -2.19
CA LEU A 52 -6.92 15.96 -1.35
C LEU A 52 -6.63 16.10 0.14
N ILE A 53 -5.41 15.85 0.62
CA ILE A 53 -5.05 16.02 2.03
C ILE A 53 -5.18 17.51 2.42
N PRO A 54 -5.94 17.85 3.48
CA PRO A 54 -6.05 19.24 3.93
C PRO A 54 -4.70 19.84 4.34
N LYS A 55 -4.50 21.16 4.11
CA LYS A 55 -3.20 21.81 4.34
C LYS A 55 -2.72 21.80 5.79
N ASN A 56 -3.63 21.79 6.75
CA ASN A 56 -3.32 21.95 8.18
C ASN A 56 -3.22 20.64 8.96
N ILE A 57 -3.11 19.51 8.25
CA ILE A 57 -2.98 18.21 8.89
C ILE A 57 -1.53 17.96 9.27
N THR A 58 -1.29 17.72 10.55
CA THR A 58 0.02 17.37 11.10
C THR A 58 0.16 15.90 11.47
N LYS A 59 -0.98 15.20 11.60
CA LYS A 59 -1.04 13.78 11.92
C LYS A 59 -2.12 13.09 11.10
N ILE A 60 -1.77 11.93 10.54
CA ILE A 60 -2.69 11.05 9.80
C ILE A 60 -2.61 9.64 10.39
N VAL A 61 -3.77 8.99 10.43
CA VAL A 61 -3.88 7.58 10.80
C VAL A 61 -4.28 6.76 9.59
N SER A 62 -3.58 5.65 9.35
CA SER A 62 -3.85 4.73 8.25
C SER A 62 -4.09 3.32 8.79
N PRO A 63 -5.35 2.85 8.84
CA PRO A 63 -5.69 1.51 9.33
C PRO A 63 -5.29 0.36 8.42
N PHE A 64 -4.78 0.62 7.22
CA PHE A 64 -4.44 -0.38 6.20
C PHE A 64 -3.15 0.02 5.47
N ILE A 65 -1.99 -0.17 6.13
CA ILE A 65 -0.72 0.30 5.55
C ILE A 65 -0.34 -0.41 4.25
N GLY A 66 -0.58 -1.72 4.17
CA GLY A 66 -0.18 -2.52 3.00
C GLY A 66 1.24 -2.22 2.53
N GLY A 67 1.39 -1.77 1.28
CA GLY A 67 2.67 -1.37 0.68
C GLY A 67 3.21 -0.01 1.09
N GLY A 68 2.51 0.76 1.91
CA GLY A 68 2.97 2.00 2.52
C GLY A 68 3.22 3.18 1.55
N SER A 69 2.69 3.15 0.32
CA SER A 69 3.02 4.19 -0.67
C SER A 69 2.54 5.58 -0.27
N ILE A 70 1.35 5.68 0.33
CA ILE A 70 0.76 6.94 0.78
C ILE A 70 1.41 7.36 2.11
N GLU A 71 1.53 6.44 3.04
CA GLU A 71 2.10 6.66 4.37
C GLU A 71 3.54 7.18 4.27
N ILE A 72 4.33 6.61 3.36
CA ILE A 72 5.71 7.05 3.09
C ILE A 72 5.70 8.45 2.47
N ALA A 73 4.81 8.73 1.51
CA ALA A 73 4.72 10.07 0.91
C ALA A 73 4.34 11.13 1.96
N LEU A 74 3.37 10.83 2.82
CA LEU A 74 2.96 11.70 3.92
C LEU A 74 4.10 11.95 4.92
N ALA A 75 4.75 10.88 5.36
CA ALA A 75 5.80 10.97 6.37
C ALA A 75 7.08 11.60 5.81
N LYS A 76 7.55 11.17 4.64
CA LYS A 76 8.82 11.58 4.05
C LYS A 76 8.76 12.95 3.37
N GLU A 77 7.77 13.13 2.51
CA GLU A 77 7.73 14.31 1.64
C GLU A 77 7.01 15.49 2.32
N LEU A 78 5.92 15.21 3.03
CA LEU A 78 5.13 16.23 3.71
C LEU A 78 5.53 16.45 5.17
N GLN A 79 6.34 15.54 5.74
CA GLN A 79 6.76 15.57 7.16
C GLN A 79 5.57 15.51 8.14
N ILE A 80 4.51 14.80 7.75
CA ILE A 80 3.34 14.56 8.59
C ILE A 80 3.61 13.34 9.48
N GLU A 81 3.19 13.38 10.76
CA GLU A 81 3.20 12.21 11.64
C GLU A 81 2.20 11.18 11.11
N VAL A 82 2.66 9.95 10.87
CA VAL A 82 1.81 8.86 10.40
C VAL A 82 1.80 7.74 11.43
N VAL A 83 0.59 7.38 11.88
CA VAL A 83 0.33 6.19 12.69
C VAL A 83 -0.43 5.20 11.82
N ALA A 84 0.21 4.11 11.46
CA ALA A 84 -0.35 3.13 10.55
C ALA A 84 -0.62 1.79 11.25
N TYR A 85 -1.56 1.05 10.71
CA TYR A 85 -1.97 -0.25 11.20
C TYR A 85 -2.12 -1.24 10.05
N ASP A 86 -2.00 -2.50 10.37
CA ASP A 86 -2.42 -3.61 9.53
C ASP A 86 -2.78 -4.79 10.44
N ILE A 87 -3.61 -5.70 9.96
CA ILE A 87 -3.94 -6.91 10.68
C ILE A 87 -2.93 -8.03 10.43
N PHE A 88 -2.15 -7.92 9.36
CA PHE A 88 -1.19 -8.94 8.98
C PHE A 88 0.12 -8.77 9.76
N ASP A 89 0.33 -9.59 10.75
CA ASP A 89 1.43 -9.53 11.71
C ASP A 89 2.82 -9.56 11.06
N LEU A 90 3.06 -10.42 10.07
CA LEU A 90 4.35 -10.49 9.34
C LEU A 90 4.63 -9.21 8.55
N LEU A 91 3.61 -8.59 7.96
CA LEU A 91 3.75 -7.31 7.29
C LEU A 91 4.08 -6.20 8.29
N VAL A 92 3.39 -6.18 9.42
CA VAL A 92 3.64 -5.20 10.49
C VAL A 92 5.04 -5.37 11.05
N ASN A 93 5.47 -6.61 11.35
CA ASN A 93 6.82 -6.91 11.79
C ASN A 93 7.88 -6.43 10.78
N TYR A 94 7.64 -6.69 9.48
CA TYR A 94 8.52 -6.18 8.43
C TYR A 94 8.63 -4.65 8.49
N TRP A 95 7.51 -3.91 8.56
CA TRP A 95 7.54 -2.46 8.63
C TRP A 95 8.25 -1.94 9.88
N GLN A 96 8.04 -2.57 11.03
CA GLN A 96 8.72 -2.21 12.28
C GLN A 96 10.25 -2.39 12.17
N VAL A 97 10.69 -3.51 11.60
CA VAL A 97 12.12 -3.77 11.37
C VAL A 97 12.69 -2.82 10.31
N GLN A 98 11.97 -2.59 9.20
CA GLN A 98 12.37 -1.68 8.13
C GLN A 98 12.55 -0.24 8.62
N ILE A 99 11.69 0.23 9.53
CA ILE A 99 11.76 1.59 10.08
C ILE A 99 12.90 1.70 11.11
N ASN A 100 13.03 0.73 12.00
CA ASN A 100 13.92 0.82 13.15
C ASN A 100 15.34 0.31 12.86
N ASN A 101 15.49 -0.69 11.99
CA ASN A 101 16.75 -1.40 11.74
C ASN A 101 17.02 -1.69 10.24
N PRO A 102 16.92 -0.69 9.35
CA PRO A 102 17.04 -0.92 7.90
C PRO A 102 18.40 -1.49 7.50
N GLN A 103 19.47 -1.12 8.20
CA GLN A 103 20.82 -1.60 7.93
C GLN A 103 20.98 -3.08 8.27
N LEU A 104 20.45 -3.54 9.41
CA LEU A 104 20.47 -4.95 9.79
C LEU A 104 19.63 -5.80 8.86
N LEU A 105 18.44 -5.31 8.49
CA LEU A 105 17.59 -5.97 7.51
C LEU A 105 18.29 -6.12 6.16
N TYR A 106 18.96 -5.05 5.69
CA TYR A 106 19.75 -5.09 4.47
C TYR A 106 20.88 -6.11 4.54
N GLN A 107 21.63 -6.17 5.65
CA GLN A 107 22.71 -7.14 5.83
C GLN A 107 22.20 -8.58 5.79
N LYS A 108 21.07 -8.87 6.43
CA LYS A 108 20.45 -10.20 6.39
C LYS A 108 20.00 -10.57 4.98
N LEU A 109 19.39 -9.62 4.25
CA LEU A 109 19.01 -9.82 2.85
C LEU A 109 20.23 -10.03 1.95
N LEU A 110 21.31 -9.29 2.17
CA LEU A 110 22.54 -9.42 1.40
C LEU A 110 23.20 -10.82 1.53
N ALA A 111 22.98 -11.48 2.66
CA ALA A 111 23.47 -12.84 2.92
C ALA A 111 22.64 -13.94 2.23
N LEU A 112 21.47 -13.62 1.67
CA LEU A 112 20.63 -14.57 0.95
C LEU A 112 20.96 -14.60 -0.54
N GLU A 113 20.99 -15.80 -1.10
CA GLU A 113 21.14 -15.97 -2.55
C GLU A 113 19.78 -16.02 -3.25
N PRO A 114 19.58 -15.27 -4.35
CA PRO A 114 18.30 -15.23 -5.06
C PRO A 114 18.11 -16.45 -5.97
N THR A 115 18.19 -17.65 -5.40
CA THR A 115 18.00 -18.91 -6.10
C THR A 115 16.59 -19.46 -5.86
N LYS A 116 16.17 -20.37 -6.72
CA LYS A 116 14.87 -21.04 -6.57
C LYS A 116 14.85 -21.92 -5.33
N GLU A 117 15.94 -22.59 -5.03
CA GLU A 117 16.11 -23.47 -3.89
C GLU A 117 15.98 -22.68 -2.58
N GLU A 118 16.66 -21.56 -2.47
CA GLU A 118 16.60 -20.68 -1.29
C GLU A 118 15.20 -20.04 -1.14
N TYR A 119 14.60 -19.65 -2.26
CA TYR A 119 13.23 -19.12 -2.26
C TYR A 119 12.22 -20.15 -1.72
N GLU A 120 12.26 -21.40 -2.18
CA GLU A 120 11.35 -22.45 -1.71
C GLU A 120 11.64 -22.84 -0.26
N ARG A 121 12.90 -22.85 0.17
CA ARG A 121 13.28 -23.07 1.58
C ARG A 121 12.63 -22.02 2.48
N ILE A 122 12.82 -20.75 2.17
CA ILE A 122 12.26 -19.61 2.92
C ILE A 122 10.73 -19.64 2.89
N LYS A 123 10.14 -19.88 1.74
CA LYS A 123 8.69 -20.00 1.58
C LYS A 123 8.10 -21.10 2.47
N ASN A 124 8.76 -22.26 2.58
CA ASN A 124 8.32 -23.34 3.45
C ASN A 124 8.42 -22.95 4.93
N ILE A 125 9.49 -22.30 5.35
CA ILE A 125 9.65 -21.77 6.71
C ILE A 125 8.51 -20.81 7.04
N LEU A 126 8.25 -19.82 6.17
CA LEU A 126 7.17 -18.84 6.35
C LEU A 126 5.80 -19.51 6.40
N LYS A 127 5.56 -20.50 5.54
CA LYS A 127 4.31 -21.24 5.52
C LYS A 127 4.07 -21.98 6.83
N GLN A 128 5.09 -22.61 7.38
CA GLN A 128 5.01 -23.37 8.64
C GLN A 128 4.87 -22.42 9.83
N HIS A 129 5.66 -21.36 9.88
CA HIS A 129 5.55 -20.30 10.90
C HIS A 129 4.16 -19.68 10.93
N TRP A 130 3.59 -19.36 9.77
CA TRP A 130 2.30 -18.73 9.68
C TRP A 130 1.14 -19.67 10.02
N ASN A 131 1.17 -20.91 9.53
CA ASN A 131 0.12 -21.90 9.79
C ASN A 131 0.18 -22.46 11.23
N LYS A 132 1.23 -22.16 12.01
CA LYS A 132 1.44 -22.72 13.35
C LYS A 132 1.22 -24.24 13.39
N ILE A 133 1.73 -24.94 12.37
CA ILE A 133 1.55 -26.38 12.21
C ILE A 133 2.21 -27.10 13.38
N ASP A 134 1.44 -27.87 14.13
CA ASP A 134 1.85 -28.85 15.13
C ASP A 134 2.75 -28.34 16.28
N GLY A 135 2.53 -27.12 16.76
CA GLY A 135 3.30 -26.59 17.88
C GLY A 135 4.78 -26.34 17.56
N TYR A 136 5.17 -26.44 16.30
CA TYR A 136 6.51 -26.13 15.85
C TYR A 136 6.67 -24.61 15.80
N ASP A 137 7.24 -24.08 16.84
CA ASP A 137 7.76 -22.72 16.81
C ASP A 137 9.09 -22.74 16.06
N TYR A 138 9.12 -22.16 14.85
CA TYR A 138 10.36 -22.03 14.09
C TYR A 138 11.38 -21.11 14.76
N GLY A 139 11.03 -20.51 15.90
CA GLY A 139 11.91 -19.65 16.67
C GLY A 139 12.43 -18.46 15.86
N LEU A 140 11.70 -18.04 14.81
CA LEU A 140 12.08 -16.88 14.03
C LEU A 140 12.01 -15.65 14.92
N ASP A 141 13.14 -14.99 15.09
CA ASP A 141 13.13 -13.65 15.66
C ASP A 141 12.52 -12.63 14.68
N ASN A 142 12.21 -11.44 15.19
CA ASN A 142 11.57 -10.40 14.40
C ASN A 142 12.37 -10.01 13.14
N LEU A 143 13.70 -10.01 13.23
CA LEU A 143 14.57 -9.65 12.10
C LEU A 143 14.59 -10.75 11.04
N GLU A 144 14.65 -12.03 11.43
CA GLU A 144 14.57 -13.16 10.49
C GLU A 144 13.21 -13.23 9.82
N ALA A 145 12.12 -13.09 10.58
CA ALA A 145 10.77 -13.07 10.04
C ALA A 145 10.58 -11.91 9.03
N ALA A 146 11.07 -10.71 9.33
CA ALA A 146 11.03 -9.58 8.42
C ALA A 146 11.89 -9.83 7.17
N THR A 147 13.07 -10.42 7.32
CA THR A 147 13.97 -10.76 6.22
C THR A 147 13.32 -11.75 5.25
N TYR A 148 12.76 -12.84 5.78
CA TYR A 148 12.12 -13.87 4.98
C TYR A 148 10.82 -13.37 4.34
N TYR A 149 10.02 -12.58 5.07
CA TYR A 149 8.83 -11.95 4.53
C TYR A 149 9.17 -11.06 3.33
N TYR A 150 10.12 -10.14 3.50
CA TYR A 150 10.55 -9.25 2.41
C TYR A 150 11.07 -10.03 1.21
N TYR A 151 11.98 -10.99 1.44
CA TYR A 151 12.55 -11.82 0.39
C TYR A 151 11.46 -12.55 -0.41
N ASN A 152 10.51 -13.18 0.28
CA ASN A 152 9.40 -13.89 -0.36
C ASN A 152 8.50 -12.95 -1.18
N MET A 153 8.05 -11.84 -0.58
CA MET A 153 7.20 -10.85 -1.25
C MET A 153 7.88 -10.24 -2.47
N GLN A 154 9.14 -9.84 -2.30
CA GLN A 154 9.88 -9.10 -3.32
C GLN A 154 10.23 -9.97 -4.53
N LEU A 155 10.57 -11.24 -4.32
CA LEU A 155 10.97 -12.14 -5.39
C LEU A 155 9.80 -12.93 -6.01
N SER A 156 8.60 -12.83 -5.46
CA SER A 156 7.42 -13.51 -6.01
C SER A 156 7.02 -12.98 -7.40
N TYR A 157 6.42 -13.87 -8.19
CA TYR A 157 5.75 -13.47 -9.42
C TYR A 157 4.43 -12.77 -9.08
N GLY A 158 4.37 -11.47 -9.32
CA GLY A 158 3.36 -10.63 -8.71
C GLY A 158 3.63 -10.51 -7.19
N PRO A 159 3.38 -9.39 -6.54
CA PRO A 159 3.64 -9.26 -5.11
C PRO A 159 2.63 -10.08 -4.31
N GLY A 160 2.95 -11.35 -4.12
CA GLY A 160 2.10 -12.31 -3.42
C GLY A 160 2.86 -13.05 -2.33
N PHE A 161 2.38 -12.97 -1.09
CA PHE A 161 2.91 -13.77 0.01
C PHE A 161 2.75 -15.27 -0.29
N LEU A 162 3.82 -16.04 -0.09
CA LEU A 162 3.91 -17.47 -0.45
C LEU A 162 3.64 -17.76 -1.93
N GLY A 163 3.80 -16.76 -2.79
CA GLY A 163 3.66 -16.88 -4.23
C GLY A 163 4.76 -17.72 -4.88
N TRP A 164 4.82 -17.72 -6.19
CA TRP A 164 5.86 -18.39 -6.96
C TRP A 164 7.00 -17.43 -7.25
N MET A 165 8.23 -17.91 -7.22
CA MET A 165 9.38 -17.07 -7.55
C MET A 165 9.30 -16.57 -8.99
N SER A 166 9.58 -15.30 -9.19
CA SER A 166 9.74 -14.71 -10.51
C SER A 166 11.16 -14.94 -11.02
N SER A 167 11.30 -15.54 -12.19
CA SER A 167 12.60 -15.81 -12.82
C SER A 167 13.46 -14.56 -13.05
N ILE A 168 12.87 -13.37 -13.08
CA ILE A 168 13.63 -12.13 -13.25
C ILE A 168 14.55 -11.82 -12.05
N TYR A 169 14.26 -12.39 -10.87
CA TYR A 169 15.05 -12.17 -9.65
C TYR A 169 16.13 -13.22 -9.41
N THR A 170 16.25 -14.24 -10.25
CA THR A 170 17.45 -15.11 -10.24
C THR A 170 18.69 -14.35 -10.72
N ASN A 171 18.52 -13.18 -11.33
CA ASN A 171 19.60 -12.26 -11.64
C ASN A 171 20.04 -11.53 -10.36
N LYS A 172 21.26 -11.81 -9.90
CA LYS A 172 21.82 -11.29 -8.65
C LYS A 172 21.92 -9.75 -8.66
N ASP A 173 22.26 -9.13 -9.76
CA ASP A 173 22.36 -7.66 -9.84
C ASP A 173 21.01 -6.99 -9.64
N ARG A 174 19.95 -7.59 -10.17
CA ARG A 174 18.58 -7.11 -9.92
C ARG A 174 18.19 -7.26 -8.47
N TYR A 175 18.50 -8.38 -7.87
CA TYR A 175 18.25 -8.60 -6.46
C TYR A 175 18.96 -7.55 -5.60
N LEU A 176 20.26 -7.34 -5.83
CA LEU A 176 21.05 -6.35 -5.10
C LEU A 176 20.49 -4.94 -5.24
N LYS A 177 20.17 -4.48 -6.46
CA LYS A 177 19.50 -3.19 -6.68
C LYS A 177 18.16 -3.05 -5.96
N THR A 178 17.47 -4.16 -5.77
CA THR A 178 16.18 -4.17 -5.09
C THR A 178 16.33 -3.96 -3.59
N ILE A 179 17.29 -4.63 -2.96
CA ILE A 179 17.51 -4.52 -1.52
C ILE A 179 18.21 -3.21 -1.11
N GLU A 180 18.86 -2.50 -2.03
CA GLU A 180 19.39 -1.15 -1.77
C GLU A 180 18.30 -0.19 -1.25
N LYS A 181 17.07 -0.32 -1.72
CA LYS A 181 15.94 0.49 -1.21
C LYS A 181 15.63 0.22 0.26
N VAL A 182 15.93 -0.98 0.75
CA VAL A 182 15.80 -1.32 2.16
C VAL A 182 16.83 -0.58 2.98
N ARG A 183 18.09 -0.61 2.52
CA ARG A 183 19.21 0.10 3.15
C ARG A 183 18.98 1.61 3.24
N ASP A 184 18.51 2.20 2.14
CA ASP A 184 18.40 3.65 1.97
C ASP A 184 17.09 4.22 2.56
N PHE A 185 16.27 3.37 3.16
CA PHE A 185 15.03 3.77 3.80
C PHE A 185 15.31 4.49 5.12
N ASN A 186 14.87 5.74 5.22
CA ASN A 186 15.02 6.56 6.41
C ASN A 186 13.77 7.43 6.62
N ILE A 187 12.90 7.01 7.54
CA ILE A 187 11.67 7.72 7.92
C ILE A 187 11.49 7.59 9.43
N THR A 188 11.39 8.71 10.12
CA THR A 188 11.33 8.75 11.61
C THR A 188 9.93 9.01 12.15
N ASN A 189 9.03 9.56 11.34
CA ASN A 189 7.68 9.97 11.72
C ASN A 189 6.58 9.03 11.22
N LEU A 190 6.94 7.79 10.89
CA LEU A 190 6.04 6.68 10.58
C LEU A 190 6.14 5.63 11.70
N ARG A 191 5.00 5.26 12.28
CA ARG A 191 4.89 4.16 13.26
C ARG A 191 3.85 3.17 12.79
N VAL A 192 4.13 1.89 12.96
CA VAL A 192 3.25 0.80 12.47
C VAL A 192 2.93 -0.16 13.61
N TYR A 193 1.65 -0.53 13.74
CA TYR A 193 1.16 -1.41 14.80
C TYR A 193 0.23 -2.49 14.23
N CYS A 194 0.23 -3.67 14.86
CA CYS A 194 -0.67 -4.76 14.51
C CYS A 194 -2.00 -4.60 15.24
N LYS A 195 -3.02 -4.09 14.54
CA LYS A 195 -4.39 -3.95 15.02
C LYS A 195 -5.37 -3.95 13.85
N SER A 196 -6.57 -4.46 14.08
CA SER A 196 -7.68 -4.33 13.15
C SER A 196 -8.18 -2.88 13.05
N PHE A 197 -8.91 -2.56 11.98
CA PHE A 197 -9.57 -1.27 11.87
C PHE A 197 -10.66 -1.09 12.93
N GLU A 198 -11.30 -2.18 13.37
CA GLU A 198 -12.32 -2.17 14.44
C GLU A 198 -11.74 -1.72 15.78
N GLU A 199 -10.46 -2.02 16.03
CA GLU A 199 -9.74 -1.59 17.23
C GLU A 199 -9.11 -0.20 17.08
N SER A 200 -8.55 0.11 15.90
CA SER A 200 -7.80 1.35 15.69
C SER A 200 -8.69 2.56 15.45
N LEU A 201 -9.81 2.44 14.72
CA LEU A 201 -10.67 3.59 14.42
C LEU A 201 -11.28 4.25 15.66
N PRO A 202 -11.82 3.52 16.66
CA PRO A 202 -12.35 4.14 17.87
C PRO A 202 -11.30 4.94 18.66
N ILE A 203 -10.05 4.48 18.69
CA ILE A 203 -8.93 5.16 19.37
C ILE A 203 -8.62 6.50 18.69
N HIS A 204 -8.82 6.59 17.36
CA HIS A 204 -8.44 7.73 16.54
C HIS A 204 -9.63 8.55 16.02
N ARG A 205 -10.74 8.56 16.76
CA ARG A 205 -12.01 9.16 16.35
C ARG A 205 -11.91 10.60 15.82
N ASN A 206 -10.93 11.37 16.29
CA ASN A 206 -10.76 12.78 15.93
C ASN A 206 -9.55 13.05 15.02
N ASN A 207 -8.80 12.01 14.63
CA ASN A 207 -7.67 12.17 13.73
C ASN A 207 -8.12 12.10 12.27
N PHE A 208 -7.39 12.76 11.38
CA PHE A 208 -7.62 12.58 9.95
C PHE A 208 -7.15 11.19 9.52
N LEU A 209 -7.97 10.50 8.70
CA LEU A 209 -7.69 9.13 8.26
C LEU A 209 -7.35 9.08 6.77
N TYR A 210 -6.44 8.19 6.42
CA TYR A 210 -6.33 7.65 5.07
C TYR A 210 -6.59 6.15 5.12
N LEU A 211 -7.52 5.65 4.28
CA LEU A 211 -7.94 4.25 4.29
C LEU A 211 -7.86 3.64 2.89
N ASP A 212 -7.30 2.44 2.81
CA ASP A 212 -7.23 1.62 1.61
C ASP A 212 -7.53 0.15 1.97
N PRO A 213 -8.79 -0.15 2.35
CA PRO A 213 -9.20 -1.48 2.79
C PRO A 213 -9.16 -2.49 1.65
N PRO A 214 -9.26 -3.80 1.94
CA PRO A 214 -9.59 -4.80 0.94
C PRO A 214 -10.83 -4.37 0.15
N TYR A 215 -10.77 -4.49 -1.19
CA TYR A 215 -11.85 -4.04 -2.06
C TYR A 215 -13.06 -4.96 -1.98
N TYR A 216 -14.25 -4.38 -2.14
CA TYR A 216 -15.48 -5.15 -2.20
C TYR A 216 -15.53 -5.96 -3.50
N LEU A 217 -15.62 -7.28 -3.36
CA LEU A 217 -15.73 -8.19 -4.48
C LEU A 217 -17.19 -8.61 -4.62
N ASP A 218 -17.86 -8.12 -5.65
CA ASP A 218 -19.20 -8.54 -5.99
C ASP A 218 -19.11 -9.92 -6.70
N GLY A 219 -19.56 -10.96 -6.00
CA GLY A 219 -19.71 -12.31 -6.49
C GLY A 219 -18.53 -12.88 -7.31
N ASP A 220 -18.62 -12.77 -8.62
CA ASP A 220 -17.68 -13.36 -9.58
C ASP A 220 -16.55 -12.44 -10.07
N SER A 221 -16.32 -11.30 -9.44
CA SER A 221 -15.26 -10.38 -9.86
C SER A 221 -13.90 -11.08 -9.85
N LYS A 222 -13.39 -11.38 -11.04
CA LYS A 222 -12.07 -12.00 -11.26
C LYS A 222 -10.93 -10.98 -11.09
N MET A 223 -11.26 -9.69 -11.06
CA MET A 223 -10.29 -8.59 -11.13
C MET A 223 -9.28 -8.60 -9.99
N PHE A 224 -9.68 -8.99 -8.80
CA PHE A 224 -8.84 -8.98 -7.60
C PHE A 224 -8.44 -10.36 -7.10
N LYS A 225 -8.98 -11.43 -7.68
CA LYS A 225 -8.67 -12.83 -7.29
C LYS A 225 -7.18 -13.20 -7.35
N GLY A 226 -6.36 -12.45 -8.08
CA GLY A 226 -4.92 -12.70 -8.21
C GLY A 226 -4.01 -11.77 -7.41
N ILE A 227 -4.54 -10.74 -6.75
CA ILE A 227 -3.74 -9.74 -6.03
C ILE A 227 -3.38 -10.24 -4.63
N TYR A 228 -4.28 -10.98 -4.01
CA TYR A 228 -4.10 -11.53 -2.67
C TYR A 228 -3.84 -13.04 -2.74
N PRO A 229 -2.94 -13.58 -1.93
CA PRO A 229 -2.67 -15.01 -1.90
C PRO A 229 -3.92 -15.76 -1.45
N MET A 230 -4.56 -16.40 -2.40
CA MET A 230 -5.96 -16.81 -2.31
C MET A 230 -6.21 -18.07 -1.53
N ARG A 231 -5.23 -18.87 -1.26
CA ARG A 231 -5.56 -20.27 -0.95
C ARG A 231 -5.52 -20.63 0.51
N ASN A 232 -5.35 -19.87 1.43
CA ASN A 232 -5.43 -20.20 2.86
C ASN A 232 -5.21 -18.95 3.74
N PHE A 233 -5.53 -17.77 3.20
CA PHE A 233 -5.44 -16.53 3.92
C PHE A 233 -6.84 -15.94 4.12
N PRO A 234 -7.53 -16.28 5.20
CA PRO A 234 -8.86 -15.72 5.49
C PRO A 234 -8.83 -14.22 5.83
N ILE A 235 -7.63 -13.61 5.85
CA ILE A 235 -7.43 -12.27 6.38
C ILE A 235 -7.86 -11.18 5.39
N HIS A 236 -7.88 -11.44 4.06
CA HIS A 236 -7.89 -10.33 3.12
C HIS A 236 -9.24 -9.96 2.54
N HIS A 237 -9.98 -10.86 1.94
CA HIS A 237 -11.25 -10.50 1.28
C HIS A 237 -12.45 -11.24 1.83
N ASN A 238 -12.28 -12.53 2.06
CA ASN A 238 -13.36 -13.35 2.59
C ASN A 238 -13.53 -13.05 4.07
N GLY A 239 -14.55 -12.27 4.41
CA GLY A 239 -14.88 -11.92 5.78
C GLY A 239 -14.47 -10.51 6.19
N PHE A 240 -13.98 -9.66 5.28
CA PHE A 240 -13.81 -8.25 5.60
C PHE A 240 -15.18 -7.60 5.82
N LYS A 241 -15.32 -6.91 6.93
CA LYS A 241 -16.59 -6.34 7.40
C LYS A 241 -16.81 -4.95 6.78
N HIS A 242 -17.16 -4.91 5.50
CA HIS A 242 -17.34 -3.66 4.74
C HIS A 242 -18.40 -2.73 5.34
N GLU A 243 -19.54 -3.28 5.77
CA GLU A 243 -20.62 -2.52 6.42
C GLU A 243 -20.14 -1.91 7.74
N LYS A 244 -19.40 -2.70 8.55
CA LYS A 244 -18.85 -2.20 9.82
C LYS A 244 -17.88 -1.04 9.62
N LEU A 245 -17.06 -1.09 8.55
CA LEU A 245 -16.20 0.03 8.21
C LEU A 245 -17.01 1.27 7.85
N ALA A 246 -18.05 1.12 7.04
CA ALA A 246 -18.93 2.23 6.68
C ALA A 246 -19.59 2.86 7.90
N ASP A 247 -20.10 2.05 8.84
CA ASP A 247 -20.74 2.53 10.08
C ASP A 247 -19.74 3.30 10.95
N LEU A 248 -18.53 2.79 11.14
CA LEU A 248 -17.48 3.48 11.91
C LEU A 248 -17.07 4.81 11.27
N LEU A 249 -17.08 4.88 9.93
CA LEU A 249 -16.73 6.12 9.23
C LEU A 249 -17.87 7.15 9.26
N LYS A 250 -19.13 6.74 9.30
CA LYS A 250 -20.25 7.66 9.52
C LYS A 250 -20.20 8.34 10.90
N GLU A 251 -19.66 7.66 11.89
CA GLU A 251 -19.49 8.22 13.24
C GLU A 251 -18.16 8.96 13.45
N HIS A 252 -17.25 8.89 12.47
CA HIS A 252 -15.90 9.46 12.58
C HIS A 252 -15.95 10.99 12.46
N LYS A 253 -15.17 11.69 13.32
CA LYS A 253 -15.19 13.16 13.41
C LYS A 253 -13.96 13.84 12.79
N GLY A 254 -12.90 13.09 12.59
CA GLY A 254 -11.59 13.67 12.19
C GLY A 254 -11.44 13.97 10.70
N GLY A 255 -12.41 13.58 9.87
CA GLY A 255 -12.31 13.59 8.43
C GLY A 255 -11.48 12.43 7.88
N PHE A 256 -11.69 12.08 6.62
CA PHE A 256 -10.98 10.97 6.00
C PHE A 256 -10.93 11.04 4.47
N ILE A 257 -10.00 10.29 3.89
CA ILE A 257 -9.97 9.89 2.49
C ILE A 257 -9.95 8.37 2.46
N LEU A 258 -10.93 7.79 1.78
CA LEU A 258 -11.07 6.34 1.62
C LEU A 258 -10.96 5.98 0.14
N SER A 259 -10.00 5.10 -0.21
CA SER A 259 -9.89 4.49 -1.54
C SER A 259 -10.74 3.24 -1.61
N TYR A 260 -11.54 3.09 -2.66
CA TYR A 260 -12.33 1.90 -2.88
C TYR A 260 -12.55 1.62 -4.37
N ASN A 261 -12.89 0.37 -4.73
CA ASN A 261 -13.36 0.05 -6.07
C ASN A 261 -14.77 0.60 -6.31
N ASP A 262 -15.03 0.98 -7.54
CA ASP A 262 -16.36 1.44 -7.97
C ASP A 262 -17.31 0.25 -8.12
N CYS A 263 -18.31 0.19 -7.26
CA CYS A 263 -19.41 -0.76 -7.34
C CYS A 263 -20.66 -0.22 -6.62
N SER A 264 -21.81 -0.85 -6.88
CA SER A 264 -23.10 -0.41 -6.32
C SER A 264 -23.12 -0.39 -4.80
N PHE A 265 -22.53 -1.40 -4.16
CA PHE A 265 -22.43 -1.47 -2.70
C PHE A 265 -21.69 -0.26 -2.13
N VAL A 266 -20.51 0.06 -2.68
CA VAL A 266 -19.68 1.18 -2.18
C VAL A 266 -20.39 2.50 -2.40
N ARG A 267 -20.99 2.72 -3.58
CA ARG A 267 -21.75 3.95 -3.85
C ARG A 267 -22.93 4.13 -2.91
N GLU A 268 -23.65 3.05 -2.56
CA GLU A 268 -24.77 3.11 -1.63
C GLU A 268 -24.30 3.29 -0.18
N ALA A 269 -23.28 2.55 0.27
CA ALA A 269 -22.78 2.60 1.63
C ALA A 269 -22.22 3.99 2.02
N TYR A 270 -21.69 4.72 1.03
CA TYR A 270 -21.02 6.01 1.21
C TYR A 270 -21.72 7.17 0.49
N LYS A 271 -22.99 7.05 0.11
CA LYS A 271 -23.76 8.04 -0.65
C LYS A 271 -23.85 9.43 0.01
N ASP A 272 -23.71 9.50 1.32
CA ASP A 272 -23.78 10.74 2.09
C ASP A 272 -22.43 11.49 2.14
N PHE A 273 -21.39 10.96 1.52
CA PHE A 273 -20.06 11.56 1.44
C PHE A 273 -19.76 12.04 0.02
N GLU A 274 -18.78 12.94 -0.11
CA GLU A 274 -18.27 13.34 -1.43
C GLU A 274 -17.55 12.16 -2.09
N ILE A 275 -17.98 11.76 -3.30
CA ILE A 275 -17.36 10.67 -4.08
C ILE A 275 -16.70 11.26 -5.32
N LYS A 276 -15.38 11.05 -5.44
CA LYS A 276 -14.59 11.42 -6.63
C LYS A 276 -14.20 10.17 -7.40
N GLU A 277 -14.57 10.14 -8.69
CA GLU A 277 -14.12 9.10 -9.61
C GLU A 277 -12.71 9.45 -10.09
N ILE A 278 -11.77 8.54 -9.89
CA ILE A 278 -10.39 8.74 -10.30
C ILE A 278 -9.94 7.60 -11.20
N LYS A 279 -9.28 7.98 -12.29
CA LYS A 279 -8.74 7.02 -13.26
C LYS A 279 -7.23 7.02 -13.17
N TRP A 280 -6.67 5.92 -12.69
CA TRP A 280 -5.25 5.61 -12.81
C TRP A 280 -5.06 4.18 -13.31
N GLN A 281 -3.85 3.89 -13.73
CA GLN A 281 -3.54 2.64 -14.39
C GLN A 281 -2.81 1.69 -13.44
N TYR A 282 -3.41 0.53 -13.11
CA TYR A 282 -2.68 -0.55 -12.44
C TYR A 282 -1.76 -1.26 -13.41
N THR A 283 -0.46 -1.30 -13.13
CA THR A 283 0.54 -2.00 -13.96
C THR A 283 0.63 -3.50 -13.68
N MET A 284 -0.01 -3.99 -12.63
CA MET A 284 0.09 -5.37 -12.14
C MET A 284 -1.25 -6.11 -12.08
N GLY A 285 -2.30 -5.58 -12.66
CA GLY A 285 -3.56 -6.28 -12.78
C GLY A 285 -3.44 -7.48 -13.72
N GLN A 286 -3.66 -8.68 -13.21
CA GLN A 286 -4.03 -9.82 -14.04
C GLN A 286 -5.55 -9.78 -14.23
N GLY A 287 -6.01 -10.04 -15.43
CA GLY A 287 -7.42 -10.10 -15.73
C GLY A 287 -7.91 -8.95 -16.61
N GLU A 288 -9.03 -8.34 -16.29
CA GLU A 288 -9.74 -7.36 -17.14
C GLU A 288 -8.94 -6.09 -17.45
N THR A 289 -7.91 -5.78 -16.68
CA THR A 289 -7.05 -4.62 -16.89
C THR A 289 -5.87 -4.86 -17.83
N ARG A 290 -5.55 -6.12 -18.14
CA ARG A 290 -4.52 -6.48 -19.11
C ARG A 290 -5.16 -7.09 -20.35
N ILE A 291 -4.95 -6.46 -21.48
CA ILE A 291 -5.33 -7.05 -22.79
C ILE A 291 -4.36 -8.20 -23.05
N GLY A 292 -4.88 -9.43 -23.01
CA GLY A 292 -4.10 -10.64 -23.33
C GLY A 292 -3.63 -10.68 -24.78
N LYS A 293 -3.04 -11.81 -25.21
CA LYS A 293 -2.48 -12.05 -26.55
C LYS A 293 -3.44 -11.83 -27.71
N ASN A 294 -4.74 -11.76 -27.49
CA ASN A 294 -5.76 -11.47 -28.52
C ASN A 294 -5.88 -9.97 -28.82
N ARG A 295 -4.74 -9.39 -29.12
CA ARG A 295 -4.56 -7.97 -29.42
C ARG A 295 -5.23 -7.51 -30.71
N LEU A 296 -5.66 -8.45 -31.55
CA LEU A 296 -6.16 -8.20 -32.91
C LEU A 296 -7.67 -7.91 -32.99
N GLU A 297 -8.41 -8.07 -31.90
CA GLU A 297 -9.86 -7.93 -31.90
C GLU A 297 -10.39 -6.69 -31.16
N ARG A 298 -9.54 -5.78 -30.74
CA ARG A 298 -9.94 -4.59 -29.97
C ARG A 298 -9.43 -3.31 -30.60
N ASP A 299 -10.31 -2.33 -30.63
CA ASP A 299 -10.12 -1.01 -31.24
C ASP A 299 -8.75 -0.41 -31.03
N PHE A 300 -8.26 0.23 -32.09
CA PHE A 300 -6.94 0.81 -32.29
C PHE A 300 -6.54 1.97 -31.35
N ASP A 301 -7.24 2.14 -30.23
CA ASP A 301 -6.78 3.03 -29.16
C ASP A 301 -5.61 2.38 -28.41
N ASN A 302 -4.46 2.95 -28.60
CA ASN A 302 -3.12 2.48 -28.22
C ASN A 302 -2.88 2.25 -26.71
N THR A 303 -3.90 2.06 -25.90
CA THR A 303 -3.80 1.82 -24.45
C THR A 303 -4.08 0.35 -24.13
N ASN A 304 -3.03 -0.44 -24.04
CA ASN A 304 -3.09 -1.83 -23.60
C ASN A 304 -3.56 -2.06 -22.16
N ILE A 305 -4.16 -1.06 -21.52
CA ILE A 305 -4.50 -1.07 -20.11
C ILE A 305 -5.82 -0.33 -19.94
N LYS A 306 -6.85 -1.03 -19.45
CA LYS A 306 -8.08 -0.37 -19.02
C LYS A 306 -7.79 0.53 -17.82
N SER A 307 -8.37 1.71 -17.79
CA SER A 307 -8.37 2.55 -16.60
C SER A 307 -9.05 1.81 -15.45
N SER A 308 -8.46 1.83 -14.27
CA SER A 308 -9.14 1.35 -13.07
C SER A 308 -10.31 2.26 -12.77
N HIS A 309 -11.43 1.67 -12.38
CA HIS A 309 -12.55 2.42 -11.83
C HIS A 309 -12.39 2.40 -10.31
N GLU A 310 -11.79 3.44 -9.79
CA GLU A 310 -11.65 3.62 -8.35
C GLU A 310 -12.34 4.91 -7.89
N LEU A 311 -12.79 4.85 -6.65
CA LEU A 311 -13.42 5.97 -5.97
C LEU A 311 -12.52 6.47 -4.85
N LEU A 312 -12.43 7.78 -4.71
CA LEU A 312 -11.98 8.41 -3.48
C LEU A 312 -13.20 9.02 -2.79
N ILE A 313 -13.48 8.52 -1.61
CA ILE A 313 -14.60 8.94 -0.77
C ILE A 313 -14.02 9.86 0.30
N ILE A 314 -14.59 11.04 0.44
CA ILE A 314 -14.06 12.11 1.29
C ILE A 314 -15.08 12.41 2.38
N GLY A 315 -14.70 12.20 3.63
CA GLY A 315 -15.41 12.66 4.80
C GLY A 315 -14.79 13.93 5.33
N GLU A 316 -15.60 14.99 5.46
CA GLU A 316 -15.14 16.25 6.04
C GLU A 316 -14.96 16.14 7.56
N ARG A 317 -14.09 16.98 8.11
CA ARG A 317 -13.92 17.10 9.55
C ARG A 317 -15.14 17.78 10.17
N ILE A 318 -15.75 17.13 11.16
CA ILE A 318 -16.80 17.74 11.98
C ILE A 318 -16.11 18.63 13.02
N LEU A 319 -16.25 19.95 12.89
CA LEU A 319 -15.68 20.95 13.82
C LEU A 319 -16.48 20.98 15.13
#